data_16c10923d6e566f0aa7fb3eb509d5770
#
_entry.id   16c10923d6e566f0aa7fb3eb509d5770
#
_cell.length_a   1.000
_cell.length_b   1.000
_cell.length_c   1.000
_cell.angle_alpha   90.00
_cell.angle_beta   90.00
_cell.angle_gamma   90.00
#
_symmetry.space_group_name_H-M   'P 1'
#
loop_
_entity.id
_entity.type
_entity.pdbx_description
1 polymer ?
#
loop_
_entity_poly.entity_id
_entity_poly.type
_entity_poly.pdbx_seq_one_letter_code
_entity_poly.pdbx_strand_id
1 'polypeptide(L)'
;MTGEKPLKEENMIKYVFVSGGVVSGLGKGITAASLGRLLKARGYHVTMQKFDPYLNVDPGTMNPIQHGEVFVTDDGTETDLDLGHYERFIDENLNHNSNVTSGKVYWSVINKERHGDYGGGTVQVIPHITNEIKSRFYTQETDTAEESEKEKAPNAEIRPEDVTVAIIEVGGTVGDIESQAFFEAIRQFQQEQGDGNTCMIHVTLVPYLYGSAEMKTKPTQMSVKALQQMGIRADVIVCRSEMEMPQYLKDKIALFCNVPGSHVLQNLNANSIYEVPLM
;
A
#
# COMPACT_ATOMS: atom_id res chain seq x y z
N MET A 1 26.40 -29.52 -27.41
CA MET A 1 26.62 -28.23 -26.71
C MET A 1 25.32 -27.48 -26.78
N THR A 2 24.48 -27.66 -25.77
CA THR A 2 23.19 -26.96 -25.63
C THR A 2 23.52 -25.64 -24.94
N GLY A 3 23.48 -24.56 -25.73
CA GLY A 3 23.61 -23.24 -25.22
C GLY A 3 22.39 -22.90 -24.35
N GLU A 4 22.55 -22.91 -23.06
CA GLU A 4 21.60 -22.27 -22.14
C GLU A 4 21.61 -20.79 -22.47
N LYS A 5 20.45 -20.27 -22.91
CA LYS A 5 20.24 -18.83 -22.97
C LYS A 5 20.39 -18.27 -21.55
N PRO A 6 21.16 -17.17 -21.37
CA PRO A 6 21.19 -16.51 -20.08
C PRO A 6 19.75 -16.11 -19.70
N LEU A 7 19.34 -16.49 -18.48
CA LEU A 7 18.10 -16.01 -17.89
C LEU A 7 18.20 -14.48 -17.84
N LYS A 8 17.26 -13.78 -18.50
CA LYS A 8 17.09 -12.35 -18.29
C LYS A 8 16.78 -12.18 -16.80
N GLU A 9 17.66 -11.52 -16.08
CA GLU A 9 17.36 -11.11 -14.70
C GLU A 9 16.28 -10.01 -14.78
N GLU A 10 15.06 -10.40 -14.43
CA GLU A 10 13.96 -9.47 -14.17
C GLU A 10 14.37 -8.61 -12.98
N ASN A 11 14.16 -7.28 -13.05
CA ASN A 11 14.31 -6.40 -11.89
C ASN A 11 13.55 -6.99 -10.73
N MET A 12 14.22 -7.15 -9.57
CA MET A 12 13.57 -7.71 -8.40
C MET A 12 12.60 -6.69 -7.82
N ILE A 13 11.31 -6.97 -7.89
CA ILE A 13 10.27 -6.11 -7.33
C ILE A 13 9.82 -6.67 -5.98
N LYS A 14 9.73 -5.81 -4.98
CA LYS A 14 9.17 -6.08 -3.67
C LYS A 14 7.94 -5.20 -3.45
N TYR A 15 6.90 -5.78 -2.89
CA TYR A 15 5.63 -5.10 -2.69
C TYR A 15 5.39 -4.79 -1.22
N VAL A 16 5.09 -3.55 -0.90
CA VAL A 16 4.73 -3.11 0.44
C VAL A 16 3.31 -2.60 0.42
N PHE A 17 2.41 -3.30 1.10
CA PHE A 17 1.03 -2.87 1.27
C PHE A 17 0.89 -2.08 2.56
N VAL A 18 0.29 -0.90 2.49
CA VAL A 18 0.01 -0.05 3.64
C VAL A 18 -1.49 0.07 3.83
N SER A 19 -2.01 -0.50 4.90
CA SER A 19 -3.43 -0.43 5.28
C SER A 19 -3.61 0.34 6.57
N GLY A 20 -4.84 0.64 6.92
CA GLY A 20 -5.14 1.26 8.20
C GLY A 20 -6.45 0.80 8.79
N GLY A 21 -6.60 1.06 10.08
CA GLY A 21 -7.80 0.71 10.80
C GLY A 21 -8.06 1.65 11.98
N VAL A 22 -9.19 1.44 12.63
CA VAL A 22 -9.74 2.23 13.74
C VAL A 22 -10.52 3.46 13.24
N VAL A 23 -9.86 4.40 12.56
CA VAL A 23 -10.48 5.61 11.99
C VAL A 23 -9.80 6.01 10.69
N SER A 24 -10.49 6.80 9.87
CA SER A 24 -9.89 7.48 8.72
C SER A 24 -8.96 8.63 9.15
N GLY A 25 -8.13 9.12 8.26
CA GLY A 25 -7.25 10.27 8.55
C GLY A 25 -6.06 9.96 9.48
N LEU A 26 -5.69 8.69 9.66
CA LEU A 26 -4.54 8.29 10.49
C LEU A 26 -3.17 8.65 9.90
N GLY A 27 -3.12 9.15 8.67
CA GLY A 27 -1.87 9.45 7.99
C GLY A 27 -1.19 8.22 7.37
N LYS A 28 -1.98 7.28 6.85
CA LYS A 28 -1.47 6.14 6.06
C LYS A 28 -0.59 6.61 4.90
N GLY A 29 -1.09 7.56 4.11
CA GLY A 29 -0.38 8.13 2.96
C GLY A 29 0.97 8.73 3.37
N ILE A 30 1.01 9.52 4.42
CA ILE A 30 2.26 10.11 4.95
C ILE A 30 3.20 9.03 5.49
N THR A 31 2.69 7.98 6.13
CA THR A 31 3.50 6.84 6.58
C THR A 31 4.10 6.10 5.37
N ALA A 32 3.31 5.84 4.33
CA ALA A 32 3.75 5.21 3.09
C ALA A 32 4.81 6.07 2.36
N ALA A 33 4.54 7.36 2.21
CA ALA A 33 5.46 8.32 1.59
C ALA A 33 6.78 8.45 2.37
N SER A 34 6.71 8.48 3.70
CA SER A 34 7.89 8.50 4.57
C SER A 34 8.77 7.26 4.40
N LEU A 35 8.15 6.08 4.32
CA LEU A 35 8.85 4.84 4.01
C LEU A 35 9.51 4.92 2.63
N GLY A 36 8.78 5.40 1.62
CA GLY A 36 9.31 5.59 0.28
C GLY A 36 10.56 6.48 0.27
N ARG A 37 10.51 7.61 0.98
CA ARG A 37 11.67 8.50 1.13
C ARG A 37 12.87 7.82 1.79
N LEU A 38 12.63 7.04 2.86
CA LEU A 38 13.69 6.32 3.57
C LEU A 38 14.32 5.22 2.70
N LEU A 39 13.54 4.54 1.88
CA LEU A 39 14.04 3.53 0.94
C LEU A 39 14.86 4.18 -0.17
N LYS A 40 14.38 5.28 -0.77
CA LYS A 40 15.16 6.05 -1.75
C LYS A 40 16.48 6.56 -1.18
N ALA A 41 16.48 7.04 0.05
CA ALA A 41 17.71 7.46 0.73
C ALA A 41 18.72 6.31 0.94
N ARG A 42 18.27 5.05 0.83
CA ARG A 42 19.09 3.84 0.88
C ARG A 42 19.47 3.28 -0.50
N GLY A 43 19.05 3.97 -1.58
CA GLY A 43 19.40 3.61 -2.94
C GLY A 43 18.40 2.67 -3.64
N TYR A 44 17.26 2.34 -3.03
CA TYR A 44 16.21 1.57 -3.70
C TYR A 44 15.45 2.42 -4.71
N HIS A 45 15.02 1.81 -5.81
CA HIS A 45 13.96 2.38 -6.65
C HIS A 45 12.62 2.24 -5.92
N VAL A 46 11.81 3.29 -5.95
CA VAL A 46 10.52 3.29 -5.25
C VAL A 46 9.43 3.79 -6.18
N THR A 47 8.34 3.04 -6.27
CA THR A 47 7.10 3.49 -6.89
C THR A 47 5.97 3.50 -5.87
N MET A 48 4.94 4.33 -6.11
CA MET A 48 3.82 4.43 -5.18
C MET A 48 2.49 4.36 -5.91
N GLN A 49 1.53 3.64 -5.30
CA GLN A 49 0.15 3.59 -5.75
C GLN A 49 -0.80 3.83 -4.59
N LYS A 50 -1.95 4.45 -4.91
CA LYS A 50 -3.09 4.59 -4.03
C LYS A 50 -4.29 3.84 -4.57
N PHE A 51 -4.90 3.03 -3.71
CA PHE A 51 -6.12 2.28 -3.99
C PHE A 51 -7.26 2.84 -3.14
N ASP A 52 -8.22 3.50 -3.79
CA ASP A 52 -9.35 4.13 -3.13
C ASP A 52 -10.62 3.31 -3.27
N PRO A 53 -11.32 2.99 -2.17
CA PRO A 53 -12.45 2.07 -2.19
C PRO A 53 -13.75 2.67 -2.74
N TYR A 54 -13.81 3.98 -2.99
CA TYR A 54 -15.02 4.60 -3.52
C TYR A 54 -15.31 4.22 -4.99
N LEU A 55 -16.58 4.34 -5.39
CA LEU A 55 -17.07 3.96 -6.72
C LEU A 55 -16.93 5.06 -7.79
N ASN A 56 -16.45 6.24 -7.44
CA ASN A 56 -16.13 7.26 -8.43
C ASN A 56 -14.98 6.76 -9.31
N VAL A 57 -15.06 7.02 -10.62
CA VAL A 57 -14.01 6.62 -11.56
C VAL A 57 -12.71 7.40 -11.28
N ASP A 58 -12.86 8.68 -11.00
CA ASP A 58 -11.80 9.59 -10.59
C ASP A 58 -12.35 10.62 -9.59
N PRO A 59 -11.49 11.39 -8.89
CA PRO A 59 -11.93 12.39 -7.94
C PRO A 59 -12.36 13.73 -8.55
N GLY A 60 -12.22 13.94 -9.86
CA GLY A 60 -12.42 15.23 -10.51
C GLY A 60 -13.82 15.82 -10.35
N THR A 61 -14.84 14.97 -10.19
CA THR A 61 -16.24 15.39 -9.96
C THR A 61 -16.67 15.31 -8.49
N MET A 62 -15.77 14.93 -7.59
CA MET A 62 -16.10 14.78 -6.16
C MET A 62 -16.13 16.14 -5.47
N ASN A 63 -16.93 16.23 -4.41
CA ASN A 63 -17.06 17.45 -3.61
C ASN A 63 -15.76 17.70 -2.80
N PRO A 64 -15.04 18.82 -3.04
CA PRO A 64 -13.80 19.10 -2.34
C PRO A 64 -13.90 19.20 -0.81
N ILE A 65 -15.08 19.57 -0.31
CA ILE A 65 -15.32 19.66 1.16
C ILE A 65 -15.35 18.25 1.79
N GLN A 66 -15.83 17.25 1.04
CA GLN A 66 -15.94 15.87 1.53
C GLN A 66 -14.67 15.05 1.28
N HIS A 67 -13.99 15.31 0.17
CA HIS A 67 -12.93 14.45 -0.31
C HIS A 67 -11.54 15.11 -0.33
N GLY A 68 -11.47 16.43 -0.25
CA GLY A 68 -10.25 17.21 -0.43
C GLY A 68 -10.08 17.70 -1.86
N GLU A 69 -8.99 18.38 -2.09
CA GLU A 69 -8.61 18.90 -3.40
C GLU A 69 -8.12 17.77 -4.32
N VAL A 70 -8.24 17.97 -5.63
CA VAL A 70 -7.75 17.06 -6.65
C VAL A 70 -6.29 17.40 -6.96
N PHE A 71 -5.43 16.39 -7.05
CA PHE A 71 -4.09 16.50 -7.58
C PHE A 71 -4.08 16.05 -9.04
N VAL A 72 -3.39 16.80 -9.92
CA VAL A 72 -3.28 16.46 -11.34
C VAL A 72 -1.83 16.09 -11.62
N THR A 73 -1.62 14.87 -12.10
CA THR A 73 -0.30 14.38 -12.51
C THR A 73 0.15 14.99 -13.84
N ASP A 74 1.43 14.86 -14.17
CA ASP A 74 2.00 15.45 -15.41
C ASP A 74 1.36 14.91 -16.69
N ASP A 75 0.82 13.68 -16.66
CA ASP A 75 0.05 13.08 -17.76
C ASP A 75 -1.40 13.58 -17.85
N GLY A 76 -1.79 14.54 -16.98
CA GLY A 76 -3.10 15.18 -16.98
C GLY A 76 -4.19 14.38 -16.25
N THR A 77 -3.83 13.34 -15.50
CA THR A 77 -4.80 12.52 -14.76
C THR A 77 -5.20 13.20 -13.44
N GLU A 78 -6.51 13.31 -13.21
CA GLU A 78 -7.06 13.76 -11.94
C GLU A 78 -6.99 12.63 -10.91
N THR A 79 -6.37 12.89 -9.76
CA THR A 79 -6.05 11.90 -8.74
C THR A 79 -6.34 12.41 -7.34
N ASP A 80 -6.29 11.52 -6.36
CA ASP A 80 -6.36 11.89 -4.94
C ASP A 80 -5.17 12.78 -4.53
N LEU A 81 -5.43 13.69 -3.59
CA LEU A 81 -4.42 14.65 -3.09
C LEU A 81 -3.16 13.96 -2.52
N ASP A 82 -3.30 12.76 -1.99
CA ASP A 82 -2.17 12.02 -1.43
C ASP A 82 -1.05 11.78 -2.44
N LEU A 83 -1.37 11.69 -3.76
CA LEU A 83 -0.35 11.54 -4.79
C LEU A 83 0.63 12.71 -4.83
N GLY A 84 0.16 13.92 -4.58
CA GLY A 84 1.03 15.09 -4.46
C GLY A 84 1.99 15.01 -3.27
N HIS A 85 1.58 14.35 -2.18
CA HIS A 85 2.49 14.04 -1.09
C HIS A 85 3.51 12.97 -1.48
N TYR A 86 3.06 11.92 -2.19
CA TYR A 86 3.96 10.85 -2.63
C TYR A 86 5.07 11.41 -3.52
N GLU A 87 4.73 12.17 -4.58
CA GLU A 87 5.72 12.79 -5.47
C GLU A 87 6.75 13.63 -4.71
N ARG A 88 6.31 14.47 -3.77
CA ARG A 88 7.23 15.31 -2.97
C ARG A 88 8.17 14.49 -2.09
N PHE A 89 7.72 13.34 -1.55
CA PHE A 89 8.54 12.51 -0.67
C PHE A 89 9.52 11.66 -1.44
N ILE A 90 9.06 11.03 -2.54
CA ILE A 90 9.93 10.14 -3.32
C ILE A 90 10.71 10.86 -4.43
N ASP A 91 10.38 12.14 -4.71
CA ASP A 91 11.01 12.93 -5.77
C ASP A 91 10.94 12.24 -7.14
N GLU A 92 9.74 11.74 -7.48
CA GLU A 92 9.39 11.08 -8.72
C GLU A 92 7.99 11.50 -9.16
N ASN A 93 7.78 11.70 -10.46
CA ASN A 93 6.47 11.96 -11.00
C ASN A 93 5.66 10.66 -11.05
N LEU A 94 4.41 10.75 -10.63
CA LEU A 94 3.44 9.68 -10.72
C LEU A 94 2.55 9.84 -11.96
N ASN A 95 1.82 8.80 -12.33
CA ASN A 95 1.01 8.77 -13.53
C ASN A 95 -0.39 8.16 -13.27
N HIS A 96 -1.18 8.00 -14.34
CA HIS A 96 -2.53 7.45 -14.30
C HIS A 96 -2.64 6.06 -13.66
N ASN A 97 -1.56 5.27 -13.59
CA ASN A 97 -1.52 3.96 -12.94
C ASN A 97 -1.38 4.07 -11.42
N SER A 98 -0.98 5.24 -10.93
CA SER A 98 -0.69 5.45 -9.51
C SER A 98 -1.93 5.68 -8.64
N ASN A 99 -3.10 5.96 -9.26
CA ASN A 99 -4.38 6.07 -8.53
C ASN A 99 -5.44 5.13 -9.11
N VAL A 100 -5.81 4.13 -8.33
CA VAL A 100 -6.79 3.11 -8.68
C VAL A 100 -8.00 3.21 -7.77
N THR A 101 -9.18 3.47 -8.35
CA THR A 101 -10.44 3.49 -7.61
C THR A 101 -11.23 2.20 -7.82
N SER A 102 -12.10 1.84 -6.90
CA SER A 102 -13.06 0.76 -7.14
C SER A 102 -13.86 1.01 -8.41
N GLY A 103 -14.25 2.26 -8.68
CA GLY A 103 -14.95 2.64 -9.91
C GLY A 103 -14.19 2.27 -11.17
N LYS A 104 -12.89 2.60 -11.26
CA LYS A 104 -12.03 2.20 -12.39
C LYS A 104 -11.99 0.68 -12.57
N VAL A 105 -11.85 -0.07 -11.48
CA VAL A 105 -11.79 -1.54 -11.50
C VAL A 105 -13.09 -2.14 -12.00
N TYR A 106 -14.23 -1.76 -11.40
CA TYR A 106 -15.54 -2.27 -11.81
C TYR A 106 -15.88 -1.87 -13.24
N TRP A 107 -15.58 -0.63 -13.63
CA TRP A 107 -15.77 -0.15 -15.00
C TRP A 107 -15.00 -0.99 -16.02
N SER A 108 -13.74 -1.31 -15.72
CA SER A 108 -12.91 -2.17 -16.59
C SER A 108 -13.53 -3.56 -16.76
N VAL A 109 -13.93 -4.21 -15.65
CA VAL A 109 -14.51 -5.55 -15.70
C VAL A 109 -15.87 -5.57 -16.41
N ILE A 110 -16.73 -4.56 -16.18
CA ILE A 110 -18.01 -4.45 -16.86
C ILE A 110 -17.81 -4.24 -18.37
N ASN A 111 -16.87 -3.40 -18.77
CA ASN A 111 -16.58 -3.21 -20.19
C ASN A 111 -16.07 -4.50 -20.84
N LYS A 112 -15.16 -5.23 -20.21
CA LYS A 112 -14.68 -6.55 -20.68
C LYS A 112 -15.82 -7.55 -20.83
N GLU A 113 -16.76 -7.57 -19.88
CA GLU A 113 -17.97 -8.40 -19.96
C GLU A 113 -18.81 -8.03 -21.19
N ARG A 114 -19.08 -6.73 -21.39
CA ARG A 114 -19.87 -6.26 -22.55
C ARG A 114 -19.21 -6.53 -23.89
N HIS A 115 -17.89 -6.57 -23.97
CA HIS A 115 -17.14 -6.95 -25.17
C HIS A 115 -17.06 -8.47 -25.38
N GLY A 116 -17.45 -9.28 -24.39
CA GLY A 116 -17.43 -10.72 -24.47
C GLY A 116 -16.12 -11.38 -24.10
N ASP A 117 -15.21 -10.67 -23.47
CA ASP A 117 -13.86 -11.16 -23.11
C ASP A 117 -13.91 -12.36 -22.15
N TYR A 118 -15.01 -12.55 -21.45
CA TYR A 118 -15.24 -13.69 -20.55
C TYR A 118 -16.00 -14.86 -21.20
N GLY A 119 -16.22 -14.83 -22.52
CA GLY A 119 -16.82 -15.94 -23.27
C GLY A 119 -18.22 -16.37 -22.81
N GLY A 120 -19.01 -15.45 -22.24
CA GLY A 120 -20.34 -15.72 -21.70
C GLY A 120 -20.37 -16.39 -20.32
N GLY A 121 -19.22 -16.49 -19.64
CA GLY A 121 -19.11 -17.00 -18.28
C GLY A 121 -19.75 -16.02 -17.26
N THR A 122 -20.10 -16.56 -16.08
CA THR A 122 -20.60 -15.72 -14.97
C THR A 122 -19.45 -14.90 -14.39
N VAL A 123 -19.56 -13.57 -14.46
CA VAL A 123 -18.56 -12.63 -13.89
C VAL A 123 -18.89 -12.36 -12.44
N GLN A 124 -17.91 -12.54 -11.55
CA GLN A 124 -18.04 -12.43 -10.08
C GLN A 124 -16.93 -11.58 -9.49
N VAL A 125 -17.07 -11.17 -8.23
CA VAL A 125 -16.01 -10.44 -7.52
C VAL A 125 -14.73 -11.28 -7.50
N ILE A 126 -14.82 -12.54 -7.10
CA ILE A 126 -13.74 -13.52 -7.20
C ILE A 126 -14.07 -14.46 -8.36
N PRO A 127 -13.24 -14.62 -9.38
CA PRO A 127 -11.88 -14.07 -9.51
C PRO A 127 -11.78 -12.76 -10.32
N HIS A 128 -12.85 -12.25 -10.94
CA HIS A 128 -12.74 -11.25 -12.01
C HIS A 128 -12.33 -9.86 -11.49
N ILE A 129 -13.00 -9.37 -10.44
CA ILE A 129 -12.62 -8.08 -9.82
C ILE A 129 -11.27 -8.22 -9.11
N THR A 130 -11.02 -9.31 -8.39
CA THR A 130 -9.73 -9.51 -7.71
C THR A 130 -8.56 -9.64 -8.69
N ASN A 131 -8.75 -10.30 -9.84
CA ASN A 131 -7.74 -10.38 -10.89
C ASN A 131 -7.47 -9.01 -11.54
N GLU A 132 -8.52 -8.21 -11.78
CA GLU A 132 -8.35 -6.83 -12.27
C GLU A 132 -7.59 -5.96 -11.28
N ILE A 133 -7.86 -6.09 -9.97
CA ILE A 133 -7.10 -5.39 -8.92
C ILE A 133 -5.64 -5.84 -8.94
N LYS A 134 -5.37 -7.16 -8.96
CA LYS A 134 -4.01 -7.70 -8.99
C LYS A 134 -3.24 -7.25 -10.23
N SER A 135 -3.89 -7.17 -11.39
CA SER A 135 -3.25 -6.68 -12.61
C SER A 135 -2.74 -5.23 -12.45
N ARG A 136 -3.39 -4.42 -11.62
CA ARG A 136 -2.95 -3.05 -11.31
C ARG A 136 -1.71 -2.99 -10.43
N PHE A 137 -1.48 -4.00 -9.58
CA PHE A 137 -0.22 -4.09 -8.82
C PHE A 137 0.98 -4.29 -9.76
N TYR A 138 0.83 -5.08 -10.82
CA TYR A 138 1.88 -5.36 -11.80
C TYR A 138 2.19 -4.20 -12.77
N THR A 139 1.31 -3.20 -12.92
CA THR A 139 1.58 -2.07 -13.83
C THR A 139 2.82 -1.26 -13.43
N GLN A 140 3.27 -1.38 -12.19
CA GLN A 140 4.53 -0.78 -11.73
C GLN A 140 5.77 -1.48 -12.29
N GLU A 141 5.64 -2.72 -12.76
CA GLU A 141 6.74 -3.45 -13.39
C GLU A 141 7.07 -2.88 -14.77
N THR A 142 6.05 -2.46 -15.53
CA THR A 142 6.24 -1.95 -16.89
C THR A 142 6.86 -0.55 -16.92
N ASP A 143 6.51 0.30 -15.94
CA ASP A 143 7.00 1.67 -15.88
C ASP A 143 8.51 1.72 -15.50
N THR A 144 9.01 0.70 -14.79
CA THR A 144 10.43 0.60 -14.40
C THR A 144 11.30 -0.22 -15.37
N ALA A 145 10.69 -1.05 -16.21
CA ALA A 145 11.42 -1.94 -17.12
C ALA A 145 12.12 -1.18 -18.27
N GLU A 146 11.65 0.01 -18.63
CA GLU A 146 12.26 0.79 -19.72
C GLU A 146 13.60 1.45 -19.33
N GLU A 147 13.93 1.54 -18.04
CA GLU A 147 15.15 2.23 -17.56
C GLU A 147 16.35 1.30 -17.26
N SER A 148 16.19 -0.03 -17.25
CA SER A 148 17.22 -0.91 -16.68
C SER A 148 17.67 -2.09 -17.57
N GLU A 149 18.01 -1.86 -18.85
CA GLU A 149 18.79 -2.83 -19.62
C GLU A 149 20.30 -2.70 -19.30
N LYS A 150 20.76 -3.20 -18.16
CA LYS A 150 22.18 -3.44 -17.91
C LYS A 150 22.42 -4.94 -17.72
N GLU A 151 23.25 -5.52 -18.60
CA GLU A 151 23.74 -6.90 -18.45
C GLU A 151 24.57 -6.99 -17.15
N LYS A 152 24.13 -7.82 -16.20
CA LYS A 152 24.89 -8.15 -14.98
C LYS A 152 25.57 -9.49 -15.11
N ALA A 153 26.72 -9.63 -14.47
CA ALA A 153 27.45 -10.89 -14.41
C ALA A 153 26.68 -11.92 -13.55
N PRO A 154 26.61 -13.20 -13.97
CA PRO A 154 26.02 -14.26 -13.16
C PRO A 154 26.80 -14.40 -11.86
N ASN A 155 26.16 -14.22 -10.69
CA ASN A 155 26.68 -14.17 -9.32
C ASN A 155 27.00 -12.76 -8.78
N ALA A 156 26.49 -11.69 -9.36
CA ALA A 156 26.59 -10.36 -8.75
C ALA A 156 25.78 -10.31 -7.44
N GLU A 157 26.33 -9.71 -6.40
CA GLU A 157 25.61 -9.44 -5.15
C GLU A 157 24.46 -8.45 -5.42
N ILE A 158 23.24 -8.76 -4.95
CA ILE A 158 22.08 -7.87 -5.12
C ILE A 158 22.31 -6.59 -4.33
N ARG A 159 22.30 -5.44 -5.01
CA ARG A 159 22.47 -4.13 -4.43
C ARG A 159 21.12 -3.41 -4.33
N PRO A 160 20.97 -2.40 -3.45
CA PRO A 160 19.73 -1.65 -3.34
C PRO A 160 19.20 -1.10 -4.69
N GLU A 161 20.08 -0.59 -5.55
CA GLU A 161 19.72 -0.09 -6.88
C GLU A 161 19.22 -1.17 -7.86
N ASP A 162 19.32 -2.43 -7.52
CA ASP A 162 18.82 -3.56 -8.30
C ASP A 162 17.40 -3.96 -7.92
N VAL A 163 16.84 -3.31 -6.88
CA VAL A 163 15.53 -3.66 -6.30
C VAL A 163 14.58 -2.47 -6.41
N THR A 164 13.43 -2.72 -7.01
CA THR A 164 12.29 -1.79 -6.98
C THR A 164 11.36 -2.17 -5.82
N VAL A 165 10.95 -1.18 -5.03
CA VAL A 165 9.94 -1.34 -3.99
C VAL A 165 8.67 -0.63 -4.41
N ALA A 166 7.63 -1.39 -4.71
CA ALA A 166 6.29 -0.88 -5.01
C ALA A 166 5.52 -0.72 -3.69
N ILE A 167 5.22 0.51 -3.30
CA ILE A 167 4.44 0.82 -2.10
C ILE A 167 3.00 1.09 -2.52
N ILE A 168 2.08 0.29 -1.99
CA ILE A 168 0.66 0.34 -2.32
C ILE A 168 -0.13 0.69 -1.07
N GLU A 169 -0.68 1.90 -1.03
CA GLU A 169 -1.55 2.34 0.06
C GLU A 169 -3.00 2.02 -0.26
N VAL A 170 -3.68 1.35 0.68
CA VAL A 170 -5.11 1.04 0.57
C VAL A 170 -5.90 2.04 1.39
N GLY A 171 -6.75 2.81 0.70
CA GLY A 171 -7.68 3.76 1.30
C GLY A 171 -8.76 3.07 2.13
N GLY A 172 -9.47 3.85 2.93
CA GLY A 172 -10.51 3.33 3.83
C GLY A 172 -9.96 2.69 5.10
N THR A 173 -10.82 1.99 5.80
CA THR A 173 -10.54 1.32 7.08
C THR A 173 -10.71 -0.18 6.91
N VAL A 174 -9.80 -0.96 7.48
CA VAL A 174 -9.93 -2.43 7.48
C VAL A 174 -11.25 -2.84 8.16
N GLY A 175 -12.04 -3.65 7.45
CA GLY A 175 -13.37 -4.07 7.87
C GLY A 175 -14.50 -3.35 7.16
N ASP A 176 -14.24 -2.23 6.46
CA ASP A 176 -15.23 -1.56 5.63
C ASP A 176 -15.57 -2.43 4.41
N ILE A 177 -16.85 -2.48 4.06
CA ILE A 177 -17.35 -3.30 2.93
C ILE A 177 -16.71 -2.87 1.62
N GLU A 178 -16.51 -1.58 1.43
CA GLU A 178 -15.97 -0.98 0.22
C GLU A 178 -14.55 -1.45 -0.11
N SER A 179 -13.74 -1.73 0.92
CA SER A 179 -12.35 -2.14 0.75
C SER A 179 -12.14 -3.66 0.68
N GLN A 180 -13.18 -4.47 0.89
CA GLN A 180 -13.05 -5.93 0.99
C GLN A 180 -12.43 -6.57 -0.26
N ALA A 181 -12.80 -6.10 -1.47
CA ALA A 181 -12.26 -6.65 -2.71
C ALA A 181 -10.75 -6.39 -2.84
N PHE A 182 -10.27 -5.22 -2.36
CA PHE A 182 -8.83 -4.91 -2.34
C PHE A 182 -8.08 -5.83 -1.39
N PHE A 183 -8.58 -6.04 -0.17
CA PHE A 183 -7.93 -6.93 0.78
C PHE A 183 -7.95 -8.39 0.31
N GLU A 184 -9.03 -8.85 -0.32
CA GLU A 184 -9.06 -10.18 -0.92
C GLU A 184 -8.03 -10.33 -2.05
N ALA A 185 -7.90 -9.32 -2.91
CA ALA A 185 -6.88 -9.31 -3.97
C ALA A 185 -5.45 -9.32 -3.38
N ILE A 186 -5.18 -8.54 -2.32
CA ILE A 186 -3.89 -8.53 -1.62
C ILE A 186 -3.58 -9.91 -1.03
N ARG A 187 -4.57 -10.54 -0.37
CA ARG A 187 -4.39 -11.89 0.19
C ARG A 187 -3.99 -12.91 -0.87
N GLN A 188 -4.67 -12.89 -2.03
CA GLN A 188 -4.34 -13.75 -3.17
C GLN A 188 -2.95 -13.42 -3.71
N PHE A 189 -2.66 -12.15 -3.90
CA PHE A 189 -1.38 -11.68 -4.43
C PHE A 189 -0.20 -12.07 -3.53
N GLN A 190 -0.33 -11.95 -2.21
CA GLN A 190 0.71 -12.38 -1.26
C GLN A 190 1.01 -13.88 -1.39
N GLN A 191 -0.03 -14.68 -1.60
CA GLN A 191 0.13 -16.13 -1.82
C GLN A 191 0.82 -16.43 -3.16
N GLU A 192 0.49 -15.68 -4.22
CA GLU A 192 1.07 -15.83 -5.56
C GLU A 192 2.54 -15.41 -5.60
N GLN A 193 2.90 -14.33 -4.89
CA GLN A 193 4.27 -13.83 -4.82
C GLN A 193 5.21 -14.68 -3.95
N GLY A 194 4.65 -15.45 -3.02
CA GLY A 194 5.41 -16.25 -2.07
C GLY A 194 6.12 -15.43 -0.98
N ASP A 195 6.79 -16.15 -0.09
CA ASP A 195 7.44 -15.58 1.09
C ASP A 195 8.59 -14.62 0.71
N GLY A 196 8.66 -13.50 1.43
CA GLY A 196 9.75 -12.52 1.31
C GLY A 196 9.62 -11.53 0.14
N ASN A 197 8.56 -11.62 -0.68
CA ASN A 197 8.31 -10.67 -1.77
C ASN A 197 7.26 -9.62 -1.43
N THR A 198 6.50 -9.81 -0.35
CA THR A 198 5.48 -8.87 0.10
C THR A 198 5.70 -8.51 1.58
N CYS A 199 5.29 -7.31 1.96
CA CYS A 199 5.28 -6.83 3.35
C CYS A 199 3.96 -6.09 3.62
N MET A 200 3.28 -6.43 4.73
CA MET A 200 2.04 -5.79 5.14
C MET A 200 2.26 -4.87 6.33
N ILE A 201 2.13 -3.57 6.12
CA ILE A 201 2.20 -2.54 7.16
C ILE A 201 0.77 -2.13 7.53
N HIS A 202 0.46 -2.17 8.82
CA HIS A 202 -0.85 -1.78 9.32
C HIS A 202 -0.76 -0.57 10.25
N VAL A 203 -1.33 0.57 9.82
CA VAL A 203 -1.35 1.82 10.58
C VAL A 203 -2.59 1.84 11.47
N THR A 204 -2.41 2.06 12.77
CA THR A 204 -3.48 2.03 13.77
C THR A 204 -3.41 3.21 14.70
N LEU A 205 -4.41 3.34 15.57
CA LEU A 205 -4.49 4.38 16.60
C LEU A 205 -4.36 3.78 18.00
N VAL A 206 -3.50 4.38 18.81
CA VAL A 206 -3.43 4.14 20.26
C VAL A 206 -3.87 5.44 20.95
N PRO A 207 -5.18 5.60 21.21
CA PRO A 207 -5.70 6.83 21.78
C PRO A 207 -5.29 6.98 23.26
N TYR A 208 -5.09 8.22 23.68
CA TYR A 208 -4.97 8.60 25.07
C TYR A 208 -6.35 9.05 25.61
N LEU A 209 -6.80 8.43 26.68
CA LEU A 209 -8.05 8.79 27.33
C LEU A 209 -7.77 9.74 28.52
N TYR A 210 -8.03 11.01 28.32
CA TYR A 210 -7.78 12.04 29.35
C TYR A 210 -8.55 11.78 30.65
N GLY A 211 -9.76 11.21 30.60
CA GLY A 211 -10.57 10.91 31.78
C GLY A 211 -9.98 9.83 32.70
N SER A 212 -9.28 8.85 32.14
CA SER A 212 -8.59 7.78 32.90
C SER A 212 -7.07 7.93 32.91
N ALA A 213 -6.54 8.97 32.27
CA ALA A 213 -5.11 9.27 32.14
C ALA A 213 -4.29 8.06 31.64
N GLU A 214 -4.80 7.35 30.61
CA GLU A 214 -4.15 6.14 30.09
C GLU A 214 -4.30 5.98 28.57
N MET A 215 -3.31 5.32 27.96
CA MET A 215 -3.36 4.91 26.56
C MET A 215 -4.08 3.57 26.41
N LYS A 216 -4.87 3.42 25.36
CA LYS A 216 -5.67 2.20 25.09
C LYS A 216 -5.17 1.48 23.84
N THR A 217 -4.67 0.25 24.04
CA THR A 217 -4.21 -0.63 22.94
C THR A 217 -5.35 -1.45 22.31
N LYS A 218 -6.54 -1.45 22.91
CA LYS A 218 -7.67 -2.26 22.43
C LYS A 218 -8.10 -1.92 21.00
N PRO A 219 -8.18 -0.64 20.58
CA PRO A 219 -8.51 -0.29 19.20
C PRO A 219 -7.52 -0.90 18.19
N THR A 220 -6.22 -0.80 18.45
CA THR A 220 -5.17 -1.44 17.64
C THR A 220 -5.37 -2.96 17.54
N GLN A 221 -5.59 -3.64 18.67
CA GLN A 221 -5.81 -5.09 18.71
C GLN A 221 -7.03 -5.51 17.88
N MET A 222 -8.12 -4.74 17.95
CA MET A 222 -9.35 -5.04 17.18
C MET A 222 -9.15 -4.82 15.69
N SER A 223 -8.43 -3.76 15.32
CA SER A 223 -8.10 -3.47 13.93
C SER A 223 -7.23 -4.55 13.29
N VAL A 224 -6.18 -4.99 13.99
CA VAL A 224 -5.34 -6.11 13.51
C VAL A 224 -6.13 -7.41 13.42
N LYS A 225 -7.05 -7.66 14.36
CA LYS A 225 -7.94 -8.84 14.26
C LYS A 225 -8.85 -8.78 13.04
N ALA A 226 -9.38 -7.62 12.68
CA ALA A 226 -10.18 -7.47 11.47
C ALA A 226 -9.36 -7.81 10.22
N LEU A 227 -8.09 -7.39 10.15
CA LEU A 227 -7.16 -7.76 9.07
C LEU A 227 -6.91 -9.28 9.04
N GLN A 228 -6.67 -9.89 10.20
CA GLN A 228 -6.46 -11.33 10.32
C GLN A 228 -7.70 -12.15 9.92
N GLN A 229 -8.90 -11.65 10.18
CA GLN A 229 -10.15 -12.29 9.73
C GLN A 229 -10.27 -12.35 8.20
N MET A 230 -9.60 -11.43 7.49
CA MET A 230 -9.50 -11.47 6.02
C MET A 230 -8.36 -12.39 5.52
N GLY A 231 -7.68 -13.10 6.43
CA GLY A 231 -6.57 -13.99 6.09
C GLY A 231 -5.24 -13.29 5.84
N ILE A 232 -5.11 -12.02 6.24
CA ILE A 232 -3.89 -11.22 6.08
C ILE A 232 -3.23 -11.01 7.45
N ARG A 233 -1.92 -11.26 7.51
CA ARG A 233 -1.11 -10.96 8.69
C ARG A 233 -0.36 -9.65 8.49
N ALA A 234 -0.39 -8.76 9.49
CA ALA A 234 0.50 -7.61 9.50
C ALA A 234 1.93 -8.06 9.83
N ASP A 235 2.91 -7.57 9.08
CA ASP A 235 4.33 -7.74 9.35
C ASP A 235 4.85 -6.63 10.26
N VAL A 236 4.34 -5.41 10.07
CA VAL A 236 4.68 -4.23 10.86
C VAL A 236 3.40 -3.52 11.28
N ILE A 237 3.35 -3.06 12.51
CA ILE A 237 2.27 -2.24 13.04
C ILE A 237 2.83 -0.86 13.35
N VAL A 238 2.23 0.17 12.73
CA VAL A 238 2.55 1.58 13.01
C VAL A 238 1.45 2.17 13.88
N CYS A 239 1.79 2.48 15.12
CA CYS A 239 0.88 3.01 16.12
C CYS A 239 0.91 4.54 16.12
N ARG A 240 -0.14 5.18 15.61
CA ARG A 240 -0.34 6.61 15.76
C ARG A 240 -0.76 6.91 17.20
N SER A 241 -0.12 7.88 17.83
CA SER A 241 -0.45 8.32 19.19
C SER A 241 -0.06 9.78 19.40
N GLU A 242 -0.75 10.43 20.33
CA GLU A 242 -0.46 11.83 20.71
C GLU A 242 0.74 11.92 21.66
N MET A 243 0.99 10.88 22.42
CA MET A 243 2.01 10.82 23.46
C MET A 243 2.92 9.61 23.24
N GLU A 244 4.13 9.68 23.75
CA GLU A 244 5.08 8.59 23.73
C GLU A 244 4.53 7.34 24.43
N MET A 245 4.62 6.18 23.74
CA MET A 245 4.16 4.91 24.28
C MET A 245 5.24 4.25 25.13
N PRO A 246 4.95 3.93 26.40
CA PRO A 246 5.82 3.08 27.21
C PRO A 246 6.06 1.72 26.56
N GLN A 247 7.24 1.13 26.74
CA GLN A 247 7.65 -0.12 26.13
C GLN A 247 6.65 -1.26 26.42
N TYR A 248 6.11 -1.35 27.63
CA TYR A 248 5.15 -2.41 27.99
C TYR A 248 3.86 -2.38 27.14
N LEU A 249 3.47 -1.22 26.59
CA LEU A 249 2.34 -1.12 25.66
C LEU A 249 2.70 -1.65 24.29
N LYS A 250 3.92 -1.38 23.81
CA LYS A 250 4.44 -1.96 22.56
C LYS A 250 4.53 -3.48 22.66
N ASP A 251 5.06 -4.00 23.77
CA ASP A 251 5.14 -5.44 24.04
C ASP A 251 3.75 -6.09 24.10
N LYS A 252 2.79 -5.41 24.72
CA LYS A 252 1.40 -5.84 24.76
C LYS A 252 0.77 -5.91 23.36
N ILE A 253 0.98 -4.90 22.52
CA ILE A 253 0.49 -4.90 21.14
C ILE A 253 1.14 -6.05 20.37
N ALA A 254 2.47 -6.19 20.46
CA ALA A 254 3.21 -7.26 19.81
C ALA A 254 2.64 -8.66 20.14
N LEU A 255 2.42 -8.92 21.43
CA LEU A 255 1.86 -10.18 21.90
C LEU A 255 0.45 -10.42 21.36
N PHE A 256 -0.46 -9.45 21.48
CA PHE A 256 -1.85 -9.62 21.07
C PHE A 256 -2.07 -9.64 19.55
N CYS A 257 -1.16 -9.02 18.80
CA CYS A 257 -1.22 -8.91 17.34
C CYS A 257 -0.33 -9.94 16.63
N ASN A 258 0.41 -10.76 17.37
CA ASN A 258 1.30 -11.80 16.85
C ASN A 258 2.36 -11.27 15.88
N VAL A 259 3.05 -10.19 16.29
CA VAL A 259 4.20 -9.62 15.60
C VAL A 259 5.40 -9.53 16.55
N PRO A 260 6.64 -9.51 16.05
CA PRO A 260 7.81 -9.24 16.90
C PRO A 260 7.70 -7.86 17.56
N GLY A 261 8.23 -7.69 18.78
CA GLY A 261 8.20 -6.40 19.48
C GLY A 261 8.90 -5.28 18.71
N SER A 262 9.96 -5.59 17.95
CA SER A 262 10.67 -4.66 17.07
C SER A 262 9.85 -4.20 15.86
N HIS A 263 8.74 -4.87 15.54
CA HIS A 263 7.84 -4.52 14.45
C HIS A 263 6.63 -3.68 14.90
N VAL A 264 6.59 -3.28 16.16
CA VAL A 264 5.62 -2.31 16.68
C VAL A 264 6.28 -0.95 16.75
N LEU A 265 6.03 -0.15 15.74
CA LEU A 265 6.59 1.19 15.61
C LEU A 265 5.60 2.22 16.15
N GLN A 266 6.11 3.32 16.63
CA GLN A 266 5.31 4.46 17.04
C GLN A 266 5.52 5.61 16.05
N ASN A 267 4.44 6.30 15.73
CA ASN A 267 4.46 7.53 14.95
C ASN A 267 3.67 8.60 15.72
N LEU A 268 4.38 9.58 16.26
CA LEU A 268 3.81 10.70 17.01
C LEU A 268 3.23 11.77 16.07
N ASN A 269 2.47 12.69 16.66
CA ASN A 269 2.10 13.91 15.96
C ASN A 269 3.35 14.76 15.73
N ALA A 270 3.56 15.20 14.50
CA ALA A 270 4.67 16.06 14.09
C ALA A 270 4.17 17.48 13.81
N ASN A 271 5.03 18.48 13.93
CA ASN A 271 4.72 19.86 13.53
C ASN A 271 4.66 20.01 12.01
N SER A 272 5.41 19.17 11.30
CA SER A 272 5.43 19.09 9.85
C SER A 272 5.40 17.63 9.40
N ILE A 273 4.68 17.34 8.30
CA ILE A 273 4.68 16.01 7.70
C ILE A 273 6.08 15.55 7.28
N TYR A 274 6.98 16.49 6.98
CA TYR A 274 8.36 16.21 6.57
C TYR A 274 9.28 15.78 7.73
N GLU A 275 8.82 15.90 8.98
CA GLU A 275 9.53 15.37 10.16
C GLU A 275 9.26 13.86 10.35
N VAL A 276 8.16 13.35 9.81
CA VAL A 276 7.74 11.94 10.01
C VAL A 276 8.81 10.92 9.60
N PRO A 277 9.55 11.07 8.49
CA PRO A 277 10.63 10.15 8.16
C PRO A 277 11.80 10.13 9.16
N LEU A 278 11.88 11.11 10.05
CA LEU A 278 12.97 11.24 11.04
C LEU A 278 12.62 10.64 12.41
N MET A 279 11.39 10.14 12.58
CA MET A 279 10.88 9.52 13.82
C MET A 279 11.21 8.00 13.91
#